data_6e7982d75f68e93bf13cd060296cfeb0
#
_entry.id   6e7982d75f68e93bf13cd060296cfeb0
#
_cell.length_a   1.000
_cell.length_b   1.000
_cell.length_c   1.000
_cell.angle_alpha   90.00
_cell.angle_beta   90.00
_cell.angle_gamma   90.00
#
_symmetry.space_group_name_H-M   'P 1'
#
loop_
_entity.id
_entity.type
_entity.pdbx_description
1 polymer ?
#
loop_
_entity_poly.entity_id
_entity_poly.type
_entity_poly.pdbx_seq_one_letter_code
_entity_poly.pdbx_strand_id
1 'polypeptide(L)'
;MNDDTFTSGFIGETTPPVDVAFTDIQEIYTSRSGWNRLFRCHRHGKLHVLKALQPMYEGTVFYEQALKKEFNIGYQLEHPHICRTLGWESVPSIGCCILLEYVDGVTLKEFMQHGKLTRPVAVKIINELCSALQYIHSKQIVHRDLKPDNILITHNGNNVKL
;
A
#
# COMPACT_ATOMS: atom_id res chain seq x y z
N MET A 1 25.72 -30.43 -56.21
CA MET A 1 24.89 -29.30 -56.63
C MET A 1 23.58 -29.42 -55.85
N ASN A 2 23.51 -28.89 -54.67
CA ASN A 2 22.27 -28.65 -53.93
C ASN A 2 22.53 -27.52 -52.98
N ASP A 3 21.99 -26.39 -53.32
CA ASP A 3 21.94 -25.21 -52.48
C ASP A 3 20.79 -25.37 -51.48
N ASP A 4 21.12 -25.54 -50.23
CA ASP A 4 20.17 -25.39 -49.13
C ASP A 4 20.36 -24.02 -48.49
N THR A 5 19.62 -23.09 -49.00
CA THR A 5 19.41 -21.78 -48.34
C THR A 5 18.47 -21.94 -47.19
N PHE A 6 19.01 -22.04 -46.00
CA PHE A 6 18.25 -21.96 -44.74
C PHE A 6 17.96 -20.49 -44.43
N THR A 7 16.77 -20.06 -44.74
CA THR A 7 16.27 -18.73 -44.38
C THR A 7 16.09 -18.63 -42.88
N SER A 8 16.82 -17.70 -42.34
CA SER A 8 16.79 -17.20 -40.97
C SER A 8 15.36 -16.99 -40.43
N GLY A 9 15.06 -17.75 -39.39
CA GLY A 9 13.83 -17.65 -38.67
C GLY A 9 13.69 -16.31 -37.91
N PHE A 10 12.49 -15.86 -37.90
CA PHE A 10 11.98 -14.71 -37.16
C PHE A 10 12.52 -14.65 -35.73
N ILE A 11 13.34 -13.66 -35.48
CA ILE A 11 13.55 -13.18 -34.11
C ILE A 11 12.29 -12.37 -33.79
N GLY A 12 11.34 -13.00 -33.09
CA GLY A 12 10.24 -12.29 -32.52
C GLY A 12 10.80 -11.20 -31.61
N GLU A 13 10.61 -9.95 -31.96
CA GLU A 13 10.77 -8.84 -31.06
C GLU A 13 9.81 -9.09 -29.87
N THR A 14 10.37 -9.58 -28.77
CA THR A 14 9.68 -9.53 -27.49
C THR A 14 9.61 -8.06 -27.14
N THR A 15 8.47 -7.42 -27.48
CA THR A 15 8.11 -6.13 -26.89
C THR A 15 8.27 -6.30 -25.37
N PRO A 16 9.10 -5.46 -24.72
CA PRO A 16 9.19 -5.52 -23.27
C PRO A 16 7.77 -5.35 -22.72
N PRO A 17 7.43 -6.02 -21.60
CA PRO A 17 6.12 -5.89 -21.01
C PRO A 17 5.85 -4.40 -20.86
N VAL A 18 4.69 -3.95 -21.35
CA VAL A 18 4.23 -2.57 -21.22
C VAL A 18 4.28 -2.27 -19.73
N ASP A 19 5.29 -1.51 -19.35
CA ASP A 19 5.47 -1.05 -17.98
C ASP A 19 4.21 -0.24 -17.68
N VAL A 20 3.34 -0.81 -16.86
CA VAL A 20 2.07 -0.17 -16.54
C VAL A 20 2.40 1.01 -15.65
N ALA A 21 2.75 2.10 -16.31
CA ALA A 21 3.29 3.29 -15.71
C ALA A 21 2.31 3.83 -14.66
N PHE A 22 2.82 4.06 -13.47
CA PHE A 22 2.12 4.89 -12.50
C PHE A 22 2.12 6.33 -13.01
N THR A 23 0.97 6.99 -12.96
CA THR A 23 0.80 8.38 -13.36
C THR A 23 0.36 9.23 -12.18
N ASP A 24 0.53 10.56 -12.29
CA ASP A 24 0.11 11.53 -11.26
C ASP A 24 0.65 11.21 -9.86
N ILE A 25 1.90 10.81 -9.79
CA ILE A 25 2.55 10.47 -8.53
C ILE A 25 2.76 11.74 -7.72
N GLN A 26 2.11 11.81 -6.56
CA GLN A 26 2.18 12.93 -5.63
C GLN A 26 2.48 12.44 -4.24
N GLU A 27 3.53 12.98 -3.62
CA GLU A 27 3.80 12.71 -2.21
C GLU A 27 2.71 13.33 -1.33
N ILE A 28 2.10 12.52 -0.47
CA ILE A 28 1.00 12.94 0.41
C ILE A 28 1.39 12.89 1.89
N TYR A 29 2.45 12.19 2.23
CA TYR A 29 2.91 12.07 3.61
C TYR A 29 4.38 11.68 3.69
N THR A 30 5.11 12.32 4.60
CA THR A 30 6.46 11.92 5.03
C THR A 30 6.48 11.82 6.55
N SER A 31 6.91 10.69 7.07
CA SER A 31 7.01 10.48 8.51
C SER A 31 8.09 11.38 9.11
N ARG A 32 7.77 12.09 10.20
CA ARG A 32 8.73 12.94 10.92
C ARG A 32 9.70 12.14 11.79
N SER A 33 9.24 11.03 12.35
CA SER A 33 10.00 10.18 13.28
C SER A 33 10.24 8.77 12.77
N GLY A 34 9.71 8.43 11.59
CA GLY A 34 9.83 7.14 10.95
C GLY A 34 10.59 7.22 9.64
N TRP A 35 10.65 6.11 8.94
CA TRP A 35 11.44 5.93 7.72
C TRP A 35 10.60 5.87 6.44
N ASN A 36 9.28 6.05 6.54
CA ASN A 36 8.34 5.93 5.43
C ASN A 36 7.92 7.26 4.84
N ARG A 37 7.60 7.23 3.54
CA ARG A 37 6.83 8.24 2.81
C ARG A 37 5.71 7.57 2.00
N LEU A 38 4.63 8.28 1.77
CA LEU A 38 3.48 7.80 1.02
C LEU A 38 3.23 8.69 -0.18
N PHE A 39 2.89 8.07 -1.31
CA PHE A 39 2.52 8.74 -2.54
C PHE A 39 1.14 8.28 -2.99
N ARG A 40 0.32 9.21 -3.40
CA ARG A 40 -0.89 8.92 -4.17
C ARG A 40 -0.50 8.85 -5.64
N CYS A 41 -1.06 7.89 -6.36
CA CYS A 41 -0.81 7.72 -7.79
C CYS A 41 -2.03 7.11 -8.49
N HIS A 42 -2.05 7.17 -9.83
CA HIS A 42 -2.98 6.42 -10.64
C HIS A 42 -2.28 5.23 -11.28
N ARG A 43 -2.99 4.12 -11.37
CA ARG A 43 -2.62 2.94 -12.16
C ARG A 43 -3.89 2.36 -12.79
N HIS A 44 -3.91 2.17 -14.11
CA HIS A 44 -5.12 1.76 -14.85
C HIS A 44 -6.36 2.63 -14.56
N GLY A 45 -6.17 3.93 -14.43
CA GLY A 45 -7.25 4.88 -14.13
C GLY A 45 -7.82 4.82 -12.71
N LYS A 46 -7.22 4.03 -11.80
CA LYS A 46 -7.62 3.92 -10.40
C LYS A 46 -6.58 4.51 -9.46
N LEU A 47 -7.06 5.12 -8.38
CA LEU A 47 -6.20 5.64 -7.32
C LEU A 47 -5.58 4.51 -6.48
N HIS A 48 -4.30 4.68 -6.17
CA HIS A 48 -3.52 3.80 -5.31
C HIS A 48 -2.60 4.61 -4.41
N VAL A 49 -2.00 3.95 -3.42
CA VAL A 49 -0.95 4.51 -2.59
C VAL A 49 0.31 3.68 -2.74
N LEU A 50 1.45 4.34 -2.91
CA LEU A 50 2.77 3.73 -2.83
C LEU A 50 3.39 4.09 -1.48
N LYS A 51 3.84 3.09 -0.74
CA LYS A 51 4.60 3.27 0.51
C LYS A 51 6.05 2.91 0.26
N ALA A 52 6.95 3.87 0.45
CA ALA A 52 8.36 3.74 0.19
C ALA A 52 9.21 4.21 1.38
N LEU A 53 10.51 3.95 1.32
CA LEU A 53 11.49 4.52 2.23
C LEU A 53 11.70 6.01 1.92
N GLN A 54 12.07 6.78 2.93
CA GLN A 54 12.65 8.09 2.70
C GLN A 54 14.07 7.94 2.12
N PRO A 55 14.53 8.87 1.26
CA PRO A 55 15.81 8.73 0.53
C PRO A 55 17.02 8.45 1.43
N MET A 56 17.02 9.01 2.65
CA MET A 56 18.12 8.83 3.61
C MET A 56 18.22 7.39 4.16
N TYR A 57 17.18 6.56 3.97
CA TYR A 57 17.14 5.16 4.44
C TYR A 57 17.26 4.15 3.29
N GLU A 58 17.22 4.62 2.04
CA GLU A 58 17.43 3.77 0.85
C GLU A 58 18.87 3.22 0.85
N GLY A 59 19.03 1.98 0.37
CA GLY A 59 20.32 1.27 0.40
C GLY A 59 20.73 0.74 1.78
N THR A 60 19.97 1.02 2.83
CA THR A 60 20.23 0.47 4.16
C THR A 60 19.47 -0.84 4.33
N VAL A 61 20.21 -1.95 4.39
CA VAL A 61 19.66 -3.33 4.45
C VAL A 61 18.59 -3.50 5.52
N PHE A 62 18.78 -2.90 6.69
CA PHE A 62 17.81 -2.98 7.79
C PHE A 62 16.42 -2.44 7.40
N TYR A 63 16.36 -1.24 6.79
CA TYR A 63 15.08 -0.62 6.43
C TYR A 63 14.44 -1.27 5.20
N GLU A 64 15.26 -1.71 4.24
CA GLU A 64 14.76 -2.46 3.08
C GLU A 64 14.13 -3.80 3.50
N GLN A 65 14.79 -4.52 4.42
CA GLN A 65 14.24 -5.75 4.98
C GLN A 65 12.97 -5.50 5.79
N ALA A 66 12.91 -4.38 6.54
CA ALA A 66 11.72 -4.00 7.30
C ALA A 66 10.54 -3.72 6.37
N LEU A 67 10.74 -2.95 5.29
CA LEU A 67 9.71 -2.68 4.28
C LEU A 67 9.26 -3.97 3.57
N LYS A 68 10.22 -4.85 3.22
CA LYS A 68 9.91 -6.13 2.59
C LYS A 68 9.14 -7.07 3.51
N LYS A 69 9.47 -7.08 4.79
CA LYS A 69 8.74 -7.85 5.81
C LYS A 69 7.32 -7.33 5.97
N GLU A 70 7.13 -6.01 6.00
CA GLU A 70 5.80 -5.40 6.04
C GLU A 70 4.96 -5.83 4.82
N PHE A 71 5.53 -5.76 3.61
CA PHE A 71 4.89 -6.25 2.40
C PHE A 71 4.47 -7.72 2.53
N ASN A 72 5.39 -8.60 2.92
CA ASN A 72 5.12 -10.04 2.99
C ASN A 72 3.98 -10.37 3.98
N ILE A 73 3.90 -9.63 5.08
CA ILE A 73 2.80 -9.76 6.04
C ILE A 73 1.49 -9.21 5.44
N GLY A 74 1.50 -7.97 4.97
CA GLY A 74 0.30 -7.29 4.46
C GLY A 74 -0.32 -7.98 3.25
N TYR A 75 0.51 -8.52 2.35
CA TYR A 75 0.05 -9.19 1.14
C TYR A 75 -0.80 -10.46 1.40
N GLN A 76 -0.65 -11.06 2.59
CA GLN A 76 -1.42 -12.25 3.01
C GLN A 76 -2.70 -11.89 3.76
N LEU A 77 -2.94 -10.59 4.03
CA LEU A 77 -4.09 -10.14 4.80
C LEU A 77 -5.23 -9.74 3.86
N GLU A 78 -6.40 -10.31 4.09
CA GLU A 78 -7.63 -9.97 3.40
C GLU A 78 -8.77 -9.86 4.41
N HIS A 79 -9.16 -8.61 4.71
CA HIS A 79 -10.21 -8.31 5.67
C HIS A 79 -10.84 -6.94 5.35
N PRO A 80 -12.16 -6.75 5.47
CA PRO A 80 -12.83 -5.50 5.09
C PRO A 80 -12.29 -4.26 5.83
N HIS A 81 -11.79 -4.44 7.05
CA HIS A 81 -11.30 -3.36 7.89
C HIS A 81 -9.76 -3.31 7.96
N ILE A 82 -9.06 -3.93 7.03
CA ILE A 82 -7.60 -3.81 6.87
C ILE A 82 -7.31 -3.22 5.50
N CYS A 83 -6.39 -2.23 5.43
CA CYS A 83 -5.92 -1.66 4.18
C CYS A 83 -5.19 -2.74 3.37
N ARG A 84 -5.63 -2.92 2.13
CA ARG A 84 -5.17 -4.02 1.30
C ARG A 84 -3.80 -3.74 0.70
N THR A 85 -2.87 -4.68 0.87
CA THR A 85 -1.60 -4.69 0.16
C THR A 85 -1.78 -5.38 -1.18
N LEU A 86 -1.48 -4.67 -2.28
CA LEU A 86 -1.77 -5.12 -3.64
C LEU A 86 -0.54 -5.68 -4.37
N GLY A 87 0.66 -5.20 -4.04
CA GLY A 87 1.87 -5.62 -4.73
C GLY A 87 3.15 -5.00 -4.17
N TRP A 88 4.27 -5.50 -4.70
CA TRP A 88 5.60 -4.93 -4.51
C TRP A 88 6.06 -4.38 -5.86
N GLU A 89 6.43 -3.11 -5.89
CA GLU A 89 6.75 -2.40 -7.11
C GLU A 89 8.14 -1.75 -7.03
N SER A 90 8.72 -1.49 -8.20
CA SER A 90 9.93 -0.67 -8.32
C SER A 90 9.61 0.50 -9.24
N VAL A 91 9.60 1.70 -8.70
CA VAL A 91 9.25 2.92 -9.42
C VAL A 91 10.52 3.77 -9.57
N PRO A 92 10.96 4.14 -10.78
CA PRO A 92 12.25 4.78 -11.03
C PRO A 92 12.52 6.03 -10.19
N SER A 93 11.47 6.83 -9.91
CA SER A 93 11.57 8.07 -9.13
C SER A 93 11.42 7.88 -7.61
N ILE A 94 11.08 6.67 -7.14
CA ILE A 94 10.70 6.41 -5.74
C ILE A 94 11.54 5.27 -5.14
N GLY A 95 12.02 4.34 -5.98
CA GLY A 95 12.67 3.10 -5.52
C GLY A 95 11.67 1.97 -5.28
N CYS A 96 12.06 1.00 -4.45
CA CYS A 96 11.20 -0.11 -4.05
C CYS A 96 10.08 0.36 -3.13
N CYS A 97 8.85 -0.07 -3.41
CA CYS A 97 7.69 0.36 -2.66
C CYS A 97 6.60 -0.73 -2.57
N ILE A 98 5.74 -0.58 -1.58
CA ILE A 98 4.53 -1.37 -1.40
C ILE A 98 3.38 -0.64 -2.10
N LEU A 99 2.67 -1.33 -2.99
CA LEU A 99 1.43 -0.86 -3.58
C LEU A 99 0.26 -1.20 -2.64
N LEU A 100 -0.50 -0.20 -2.24
CA LEU A 100 -1.65 -0.30 -1.35
C LEU A 100 -2.93 0.18 -2.05
N GLU A 101 -4.08 -0.31 -1.59
CA GLU A 101 -5.35 0.30 -1.97
C GLU A 101 -5.40 1.77 -1.53
N TYR A 102 -6.03 2.61 -2.34
CA TYR A 102 -6.36 3.96 -1.92
C TYR A 102 -7.64 3.93 -1.08
N VAL A 103 -7.58 4.49 0.12
CA VAL A 103 -8.74 4.64 1.01
C VAL A 103 -9.21 6.08 0.94
N ASP A 104 -10.41 6.29 0.39
CA ASP A 104 -11.07 7.60 0.41
C ASP A 104 -11.60 7.88 1.82
N GLY A 105 -10.81 8.61 2.60
CA GLY A 105 -11.09 8.85 4.01
C GLY A 105 -10.07 9.76 4.67
N VAL A 106 -10.19 9.88 5.98
CA VAL A 106 -9.28 10.65 6.85
C VAL A 106 -8.78 9.77 7.99
N THR A 107 -7.72 10.17 8.67
CA THR A 107 -7.27 9.48 9.87
C THR A 107 -8.33 9.58 10.99
N LEU A 108 -8.38 8.60 11.87
CA LEU A 108 -9.26 8.66 13.04
C LEU A 108 -8.97 9.90 13.89
N LYS A 109 -7.71 10.32 13.93
CA LYS A 109 -7.30 11.55 14.62
C LYS A 109 -7.98 12.79 14.02
N GLU A 110 -7.93 12.96 12.71
CA GLU A 110 -8.61 14.05 12.00
C GLU A 110 -10.13 13.95 12.14
N PHE A 111 -10.67 12.74 12.03
CA PHE A 111 -12.10 12.48 12.22
C PHE A 111 -12.61 12.94 13.59
N MET A 112 -11.84 12.66 14.65
CA MET A 112 -12.15 13.11 16.02
C MET A 112 -12.09 14.63 16.14
N GLN A 113 -11.10 15.28 15.52
CA GLN A 113 -10.94 16.74 15.54
C GLN A 113 -12.11 17.49 14.87
N HIS A 114 -12.73 16.89 13.86
CA HIS A 114 -13.89 17.47 13.17
C HIS A 114 -15.23 17.30 13.92
N GLY A 115 -15.23 16.78 15.14
CA GLY A 115 -16.43 16.65 15.96
C GLY A 115 -17.46 15.64 15.44
N LYS A 116 -17.07 14.77 14.51
CA LYS A 116 -17.98 13.78 13.88
C LYS A 116 -18.15 12.49 14.70
N LEU A 117 -17.42 12.35 15.81
CA LEU A 117 -17.44 11.16 16.65
C LEU A 117 -18.63 11.20 17.62
N THR A 118 -19.77 10.67 17.19
CA THR A 118 -20.91 10.40 18.06
C THR A 118 -20.78 9.04 18.73
N ARG A 119 -21.54 8.80 19.81
CA ARG A 119 -21.53 7.51 20.51
C ARG A 119 -21.81 6.31 19.61
N PRO A 120 -22.84 6.32 18.72
CA PRO A 120 -23.07 5.21 17.79
C PRO A 120 -21.90 5.00 16.83
N VAL A 121 -21.31 6.07 16.31
CA VAL A 121 -20.14 6.00 15.40
C VAL A 121 -18.93 5.43 16.13
N ALA A 122 -18.69 5.85 17.40
CA ALA A 122 -17.59 5.32 18.19
C ALA A 122 -17.74 3.80 18.44
N VAL A 123 -18.93 3.34 18.78
CA VAL A 123 -19.21 1.90 18.96
C VAL A 123 -18.97 1.13 17.68
N LYS A 124 -19.42 1.65 16.52
CA LYS A 124 -19.15 1.04 15.21
C LYS A 124 -17.64 0.93 14.93
N ILE A 125 -16.90 2.03 15.10
CA ILE A 125 -15.45 2.07 14.88
C ILE A 125 -14.75 1.04 15.79
N ILE A 126 -15.10 0.95 17.06
CA ILE A 126 -14.51 0.00 18.00
C ILE A 126 -14.78 -1.45 17.54
N ASN A 127 -16.02 -1.76 17.16
CA ASN A 127 -16.38 -3.11 16.72
C ASN A 127 -15.62 -3.52 15.45
N GLU A 128 -15.51 -2.62 14.47
CA GLU A 128 -14.78 -2.88 13.24
C GLU A 128 -13.27 -3.03 13.48
N LEU A 129 -12.71 -2.20 14.36
CA LEU A 129 -11.31 -2.30 14.77
C LEU A 129 -11.03 -3.62 15.51
N CYS A 130 -11.91 -4.01 16.43
CA CYS A 130 -11.80 -5.30 17.12
C CYS A 130 -11.86 -6.47 16.14
N SER A 131 -12.73 -6.40 15.13
CA SER A 131 -12.81 -7.42 14.06
C SER A 131 -11.50 -7.53 13.28
N ALA A 132 -10.89 -6.40 12.89
CA ALA A 132 -9.59 -6.38 12.23
C ALA A 132 -8.48 -6.97 13.12
N LEU A 133 -8.43 -6.56 14.39
CA LEU A 133 -7.44 -7.05 15.35
C LEU A 133 -7.60 -8.56 15.63
N GLN A 134 -8.83 -9.02 15.80
CA GLN A 134 -9.11 -10.46 15.98
C GLN A 134 -8.61 -11.27 14.77
N TYR A 135 -8.83 -10.75 13.56
CA TYR A 135 -8.37 -11.41 12.34
C TYR A 135 -6.83 -11.52 12.29
N ILE A 136 -6.08 -10.43 12.54
CA ILE A 136 -4.61 -10.51 12.52
C ILE A 136 -4.06 -11.34 13.68
N HIS A 137 -4.68 -11.29 14.87
CA HIS A 137 -4.30 -12.11 16.01
C HIS A 137 -4.52 -13.61 15.74
N SER A 138 -5.58 -14.00 15.03
CA SER A 138 -5.80 -15.39 14.61
C SER A 138 -4.70 -15.91 13.68
N LYS A 139 -3.98 -15.01 13.00
CA LYS A 139 -2.80 -15.29 12.18
C LYS A 139 -1.47 -15.11 12.93
N GLN A 140 -1.53 -14.96 14.25
CA GLN A 140 -0.36 -14.73 15.11
C GLN A 140 0.41 -13.43 14.78
N ILE A 141 -0.28 -12.44 14.22
CA ILE A 141 0.28 -11.14 13.89
C ILE A 141 -0.19 -10.13 14.93
N VAL A 142 0.74 -9.34 15.46
CA VAL A 142 0.48 -8.22 16.37
C VAL A 142 0.80 -6.91 15.65
N HIS A 143 -0.11 -5.94 15.69
CA HIS A 143 0.02 -4.67 14.95
C HIS A 143 1.16 -3.78 15.48
N ARG A 144 1.37 -3.71 16.79
CA ARG A 144 2.45 -3.01 17.52
C ARG A 144 2.47 -1.47 17.45
N ASP A 145 1.73 -0.84 16.55
CA ASP A 145 1.67 0.63 16.40
C ASP A 145 0.22 1.11 16.21
N LEU A 146 -0.69 0.60 17.06
CA LEU A 146 -2.09 1.00 17.03
C LEU A 146 -2.26 2.39 17.63
N LYS A 147 -2.61 3.36 16.79
CA LYS A 147 -2.85 4.75 17.18
C LYS A 147 -3.81 5.43 16.17
N PRO A 148 -4.48 6.53 16.56
CA PRO A 148 -5.44 7.21 15.68
C PRO A 148 -4.88 7.68 14.34
N ASP A 149 -3.59 7.94 14.23
CA ASP A 149 -2.94 8.31 12.97
C ASP A 149 -2.84 7.13 11.97
N ASN A 150 -2.87 5.89 12.46
CA ASN A 150 -2.76 4.67 11.65
C ASN A 150 -4.10 3.98 11.37
N ILE A 151 -5.21 4.60 11.74
CA ILE A 151 -6.56 4.13 11.48
C ILE A 151 -7.23 5.13 10.55
N LEU A 152 -7.69 4.65 9.39
CA LEU A 152 -8.45 5.47 8.44
C LEU A 152 -9.94 5.24 8.65
N ILE A 153 -10.71 6.31 8.48
CA ILE A 153 -12.18 6.33 8.50
C ILE A 153 -12.65 6.77 7.14
N THR A 154 -13.34 5.90 6.43
CA THR A 154 -13.83 6.18 5.07
C THR A 154 -14.89 7.27 5.06
N HIS A 155 -14.89 8.11 4.03
CA HIS A 155 -15.95 9.12 3.83
C HIS A 155 -17.31 8.49 3.58
N ASN A 156 -17.33 7.33 2.93
CA ASN A 156 -18.55 6.57 2.71
C ASN A 156 -18.76 5.53 3.83
N GLY A 157 -19.72 5.82 4.71
CA GLY A 157 -20.16 4.92 5.77
C GLY A 157 -19.32 4.88 7.04
N ASN A 158 -18.30 5.74 7.16
CA ASN A 158 -17.41 5.79 8.32
C ASN A 158 -16.83 4.41 8.71
N ASN A 159 -16.39 3.64 7.73
CA ASN A 159 -15.81 2.32 7.97
C ASN A 159 -14.32 2.43 8.32
N VAL A 160 -13.87 1.55 9.20
CA VAL A 160 -12.45 1.46 9.58
C VAL A 160 -11.63 0.79 8.50
N LYS A 161 -10.43 1.33 8.27
CA LYS A 161 -9.32 0.69 7.57
C LYS A 161 -8.05 0.85 8.41
N LEU A 162 -7.50 -0.28 8.86
CA LEU A 162 -6.29 -0.40 9.68
C LEU A 162 -5.08 -0.72 8.79
#